data_88dbd7600c85df946387266db11b4dc2
#
_entry.id   88dbd7600c85df946387266db11b4dc2
#
_cell.length_a   1.000
_cell.length_b   1.000
_cell.length_c   1.000
_cell.angle_alpha   90.00
_cell.angle_beta   90.00
_cell.angle_gamma   90.00
#
_symmetry.space_group_name_H-M   'P 1'
#
loop_
_entity.id
_entity.type
_entity.pdbx_description
1 polymer ?
#
loop_
_entity_poly.entity_id
_entity_poly.type
_entity_poly.pdbx_seq_one_letter_code
_entity_poly.pdbx_strand_id
1 'polypeptide(L)'
;SPTAYSNHQDRFLHERFVGTGPYKLTRFSEHQQRLERFAQYWGEAPRNNGLDLITLSNSTALYGALRSGEVDLLLSASIDEDQRHTLHERASAGELHESVGPAMEIGYITLLSNQEPFQDPNLRRALAVSLNRSEISERVSYGLRRPLRALVPPSLAGGAMAPWPEHNPEQARELLQAAGYCNGSTLRFPLTFRSNVPADKLLALTWQAQVQRDLSDCLVLDLDGVESTTIYRQLGEGAFKAVMLDWRGSYPDPEAYLTPLLSCTTVE
;
A
#
# COMPACT_ATOMS: atom_id res chain seq x y z
N SER A 1 -22.04 -15.19 -14.33
CA SER A 1 -21.84 -15.52 -15.75
C SER A 1 -21.21 -14.33 -16.47
N PRO A 2 -20.14 -14.52 -17.32
CA PRO A 2 -19.49 -13.41 -18.03
C PRO A 2 -20.48 -12.57 -18.86
N THR A 3 -21.51 -13.18 -19.42
CA THR A 3 -22.56 -12.53 -20.22
C THR A 3 -23.46 -11.61 -19.38
N ALA A 4 -23.60 -11.87 -18.09
CA ALA A 4 -24.39 -11.03 -17.19
C ALA A 4 -23.68 -9.72 -16.82
N TYR A 5 -22.35 -9.72 -16.84
CA TYR A 5 -21.53 -8.54 -16.51
C TYR A 5 -21.36 -7.56 -17.69
N SER A 6 -21.47 -8.04 -18.94
CA SER A 6 -21.10 -7.22 -20.09
C SER A 6 -22.12 -6.15 -20.49
N ASN A 7 -23.40 -6.27 -20.12
CA ASN A 7 -24.46 -5.46 -20.70
C ASN A 7 -25.26 -4.57 -19.74
N HIS A 8 -25.13 -4.73 -18.42
CA HIS A 8 -25.97 -4.02 -17.43
C HIS A 8 -25.31 -3.87 -16.06
N GLN A 9 -24.04 -3.46 -16.00
CA GLN A 9 -23.25 -3.44 -14.79
C GLN A 9 -23.93 -2.72 -13.61
N ASP A 10 -24.46 -1.53 -13.82
CA ASP A 10 -25.11 -0.74 -12.76
C ASP A 10 -26.46 -1.34 -12.34
N ARG A 11 -27.28 -1.75 -13.28
CA ARG A 11 -28.60 -2.34 -12.99
C ARG A 11 -28.47 -3.73 -12.36
N PHE A 12 -27.43 -4.47 -12.74
CA PHE A 12 -27.19 -5.81 -12.23
C PHE A 12 -26.72 -5.81 -10.78
N LEU A 13 -25.86 -4.88 -10.41
CA LEU A 13 -25.37 -4.70 -9.03
C LEU A 13 -26.48 -4.27 -8.06
N HIS A 14 -27.44 -3.47 -8.55
CA HIS A 14 -28.52 -2.94 -7.71
C HIS A 14 -29.76 -3.85 -7.62
N GLU A 15 -30.09 -4.63 -8.66
CA GLU A 15 -31.36 -5.34 -8.73
C GLU A 15 -31.25 -6.87 -8.81
N ARG A 16 -30.15 -7.43 -9.32
CA ARG A 16 -30.05 -8.86 -9.65
C ARG A 16 -28.66 -9.46 -9.46
N PHE A 17 -28.02 -9.17 -8.36
CA PHE A 17 -26.73 -9.78 -8.06
C PHE A 17 -26.90 -11.30 -7.90
N VAL A 18 -26.24 -12.09 -8.76
CA VAL A 18 -26.22 -13.55 -8.69
C VAL A 18 -24.80 -14.02 -8.43
N GLY A 19 -24.58 -14.55 -7.25
CA GLY A 19 -23.30 -15.12 -6.82
C GLY A 19 -23.44 -16.62 -6.53
N THR A 20 -22.30 -17.28 -6.31
CA THR A 20 -22.18 -18.68 -5.91
C THR A 20 -21.80 -18.86 -4.45
N GLY A 21 -21.72 -17.77 -3.70
CA GLY A 21 -21.27 -17.75 -2.31
C GLY A 21 -22.36 -18.08 -1.29
N PRO A 22 -21.97 -18.18 -0.01
CA PRO A 22 -22.88 -18.55 1.10
C PRO A 22 -23.83 -17.45 1.53
N TYR A 23 -23.73 -16.25 0.96
CA TYR A 23 -24.60 -15.12 1.25
C TYR A 23 -25.21 -14.55 -0.01
N LYS A 24 -26.40 -13.94 0.14
CA LYS A 24 -27.10 -13.18 -0.90
C LYS A 24 -27.06 -11.70 -0.54
N LEU A 25 -26.73 -10.85 -1.50
CA LEU A 25 -26.86 -9.41 -1.38
C LEU A 25 -28.35 -9.05 -1.45
N THR A 26 -28.90 -8.52 -0.34
CA THR A 26 -30.34 -8.15 -0.25
C THR A 26 -30.56 -6.65 -0.23
N ARG A 27 -29.52 -5.88 0.09
CA ARG A 27 -29.51 -4.41 0.05
C ARG A 27 -28.16 -3.90 -0.39
N PHE A 28 -28.15 -2.90 -1.26
CA PHE A 28 -26.95 -2.21 -1.72
C PHE A 28 -27.18 -0.71 -1.72
N SER A 29 -26.24 0.00 -1.11
CA SER A 29 -26.06 1.44 -1.24
C SER A 29 -24.57 1.77 -1.12
N GLU A 30 -24.17 2.99 -1.43
CA GLU A 30 -22.77 3.44 -1.29
C GLU A 30 -22.25 3.35 0.15
N HIS A 31 -23.14 3.48 1.13
CA HIS A 31 -22.76 3.51 2.54
C HIS A 31 -23.06 2.23 3.30
N GLN A 32 -23.93 1.37 2.77
CA GLN A 32 -24.31 0.13 3.44
C GLN A 32 -24.68 -0.96 2.45
N GLN A 33 -24.19 -2.17 2.72
CA GLN A 33 -24.55 -3.38 2.01
C GLN A 33 -25.02 -4.43 3.01
N ARG A 34 -26.18 -5.07 2.73
CA ARG A 34 -26.71 -6.16 3.53
C ARG A 34 -26.56 -7.48 2.79
N LEU A 35 -25.90 -8.41 3.44
CA LEU A 35 -25.72 -9.79 2.97
C LEU A 35 -26.46 -10.72 3.91
N GLU A 36 -27.40 -11.54 3.41
CA GLU A 36 -28.14 -12.51 4.20
C GLU A 36 -27.70 -13.93 3.84
N ARG A 37 -27.73 -14.83 4.83
CA ARG A 37 -27.36 -16.23 4.63
C ARG A 37 -28.20 -16.86 3.53
N PHE A 38 -27.54 -17.53 2.60
CA PHE A 38 -28.19 -18.28 1.54
C PHE A 38 -28.49 -19.70 2.04
N ALA A 39 -29.77 -19.96 2.37
CA ALA A 39 -30.19 -21.24 2.93
C ALA A 39 -29.98 -22.46 2.00
N GLN A 40 -29.90 -22.23 0.68
CA GLN A 40 -29.67 -23.25 -0.32
C GLN A 40 -28.22 -23.31 -0.82
N TYR A 41 -27.29 -22.77 -0.03
CA TYR A 41 -25.88 -22.81 -0.37
C TYR A 41 -25.39 -24.27 -0.44
N TRP A 42 -24.63 -24.59 -1.48
CA TRP A 42 -24.14 -25.94 -1.77
C TRP A 42 -22.98 -26.41 -0.88
N GLY A 43 -22.31 -25.51 -0.20
CA GLY A 43 -21.19 -25.80 0.71
C GLY A 43 -21.58 -25.74 2.18
N GLU A 44 -20.60 -25.61 3.07
CA GLU A 44 -20.82 -25.47 4.50
C GLU A 44 -21.60 -24.17 4.83
N ALA A 45 -22.68 -24.29 5.58
CA ALA A 45 -23.51 -23.15 5.93
C ALA A 45 -22.75 -22.16 6.82
N PRO A 46 -22.89 -20.83 6.59
CA PRO A 46 -22.32 -19.82 7.47
C PRO A 46 -22.83 -19.96 8.90
N ARG A 47 -21.98 -19.67 9.87
CA ARG A 47 -22.34 -19.72 11.29
C ARG A 47 -23.15 -18.52 11.77
N ASN A 48 -23.15 -17.43 11.00
CA ASN A 48 -23.97 -16.23 11.26
C ASN A 48 -25.16 -16.14 10.29
N ASN A 49 -26.10 -15.24 10.57
CA ASN A 49 -27.32 -15.07 9.76
C ASN A 49 -27.12 -14.06 8.61
N GLY A 50 -26.07 -13.29 8.63
CA GLY A 50 -25.78 -12.28 7.61
C GLY A 50 -24.69 -11.32 8.05
N LEU A 51 -24.37 -10.35 7.18
CA LEU A 51 -23.37 -9.33 7.37
C LEU A 51 -23.95 -7.99 6.94
N ASP A 52 -23.72 -6.96 7.73
CA ASP A 52 -23.90 -5.56 7.35
C ASP A 52 -22.51 -4.97 7.12
N LEU A 53 -22.20 -4.58 5.89
CA LEU A 53 -21.00 -3.86 5.54
C LEU A 53 -21.31 -2.36 5.59
N ILE A 54 -20.65 -1.63 6.48
CA ILE A 54 -20.84 -0.20 6.67
C ILE A 54 -19.58 0.51 6.17
N THR A 55 -19.75 1.44 5.21
CA THR A 55 -18.66 2.27 4.70
C THR A 55 -18.63 3.57 5.50
N LEU A 56 -17.50 3.83 6.15
CA LEU A 56 -17.24 5.06 6.89
C LEU A 56 -16.13 5.86 6.19
N SER A 57 -16.24 7.18 6.22
CA SER A 57 -15.46 8.07 5.35
C SER A 57 -14.01 8.31 5.79
N ASN A 58 -13.65 7.98 7.04
CA ASN A 58 -12.32 8.28 7.56
C ASN A 58 -11.95 7.35 8.73
N SER A 59 -10.66 7.34 9.04
CA SER A 59 -10.07 6.53 10.10
C SER A 59 -10.69 6.77 11.48
N THR A 60 -10.95 8.03 11.84
CA THR A 60 -11.54 8.39 13.13
C THR A 60 -12.95 7.81 13.29
N ALA A 61 -13.77 7.87 12.24
CA ALA A 61 -15.11 7.28 12.23
C ALA A 61 -15.07 5.75 12.38
N LEU A 62 -14.16 5.10 11.63
CA LEU A 62 -13.93 3.65 11.72
C LEU A 62 -13.54 3.21 13.13
N TYR A 63 -12.56 3.89 13.71
CA TYR A 63 -12.09 3.61 15.07
C TYR A 63 -13.16 3.88 16.12
N GLY A 64 -13.91 4.97 15.95
CA GLY A 64 -15.04 5.32 16.82
C GLY A 64 -16.16 4.30 16.81
N ALA A 65 -16.55 3.82 15.63
CA ALA A 65 -17.62 2.82 15.45
C ALA A 65 -17.27 1.48 16.12
N LEU A 66 -16.00 1.03 16.01
CA LEU A 66 -15.56 -0.18 16.73
C LEU A 66 -15.58 0.04 18.25
N ARG A 67 -15.13 1.19 18.73
CA ARG A 67 -15.10 1.50 20.17
C ARG A 67 -16.48 1.63 20.80
N SER A 68 -17.44 2.17 20.06
CA SER A 68 -18.83 2.33 20.53
C SER A 68 -19.66 1.05 20.46
N GLY A 69 -19.15 0.01 19.76
CA GLY A 69 -19.91 -1.21 19.48
C GLY A 69 -20.93 -1.03 18.35
N GLU A 70 -20.84 0.03 17.55
CA GLU A 70 -21.64 0.20 16.34
C GLU A 70 -21.29 -0.82 15.27
N VAL A 71 -20.03 -1.25 15.21
CA VAL A 71 -19.55 -2.35 14.39
C VAL A 71 -18.87 -3.42 15.26
N ASP A 72 -19.09 -4.68 14.90
CA ASP A 72 -18.49 -5.83 15.59
C ASP A 72 -17.09 -6.17 15.08
N LEU A 73 -16.77 -5.77 13.84
CA LEU A 73 -15.52 -6.11 13.17
C LEU A 73 -15.05 -4.92 12.33
N LEU A 74 -13.75 -4.68 12.37
CA LEU A 74 -13.08 -3.66 11.58
C LEU A 74 -12.04 -4.32 10.68
N LEU A 75 -12.03 -3.94 9.39
CA LEU A 75 -10.95 -4.22 8.47
C LEU A 75 -9.95 -3.06 8.50
N SER A 76 -8.71 -3.33 8.86
CA SER A 76 -7.71 -2.30 9.22
C SER A 76 -7.09 -1.53 8.06
N ALA A 77 -7.44 -1.82 6.81
CA ALA A 77 -6.80 -1.20 5.64
C ALA A 77 -6.91 0.33 5.57
N SER A 78 -7.91 0.92 6.23
CA SER A 78 -8.21 2.36 6.18
C SER A 78 -8.04 3.07 7.53
N ILE A 79 -7.46 2.41 8.51
CA ILE A 79 -7.15 3.00 9.83
C ILE A 79 -5.77 3.63 9.80
N ASP A 80 -5.58 4.78 10.48
CA ASP A 80 -4.25 5.36 10.65
C ASP A 80 -3.39 4.53 11.62
N GLU A 81 -2.09 4.72 11.56
CA GLU A 81 -1.14 3.86 12.25
C GLU A 81 -1.19 4.02 13.78
N ASP A 82 -1.48 5.21 14.30
CA ASP A 82 -1.61 5.46 15.75
C ASP A 82 -2.82 4.73 16.31
N GLN A 83 -3.94 4.79 15.61
CA GLN A 83 -5.15 4.07 16.00
C GLN A 83 -4.98 2.56 15.87
N ARG A 84 -4.30 2.09 14.81
CA ARG A 84 -3.97 0.67 14.66
C ARG A 84 -3.07 0.18 15.78
N HIS A 85 -2.05 0.95 16.13
CA HIS A 85 -1.19 0.64 17.27
C HIS A 85 -1.98 0.54 18.57
N THR A 86 -2.86 1.51 18.85
CA THR A 86 -3.75 1.48 20.02
C THR A 86 -4.64 0.24 20.06
N LEU A 87 -5.21 -0.17 18.90
CA LEU A 87 -6.02 -1.39 18.83
C LEU A 87 -5.18 -2.65 19.05
N HIS A 88 -3.95 -2.67 18.55
CA HIS A 88 -3.00 -3.77 18.80
C HIS A 88 -2.65 -3.91 20.29
N GLU A 89 -2.39 -2.80 20.99
CA GLU A 89 -2.15 -2.79 22.44
C GLU A 89 -3.38 -3.32 23.23
N ARG A 90 -4.59 -2.89 22.84
CA ARG A 90 -5.83 -3.38 23.45
C ARG A 90 -6.08 -4.86 23.18
N ALA A 91 -5.73 -5.36 22.01
CA ALA A 91 -5.78 -6.79 21.69
C ALA A 91 -4.79 -7.58 22.55
N SER A 92 -3.58 -7.05 22.72
CA SER A 92 -2.56 -7.63 23.60
C SER A 92 -3.00 -7.65 25.07
N ALA A 93 -3.81 -6.69 25.50
CA ALA A 93 -4.43 -6.65 26.82
C ALA A 93 -5.67 -7.56 26.95
N GLY A 94 -6.11 -8.23 25.88
CA GLY A 94 -7.28 -9.11 25.87
C GLY A 94 -8.64 -8.40 25.82
N GLU A 95 -8.67 -7.11 25.52
CA GLU A 95 -9.89 -6.32 25.44
C GLU A 95 -10.66 -6.49 24.11
N LEU A 96 -9.96 -6.94 23.07
CA LEU A 96 -10.52 -7.26 21.77
C LEU A 96 -9.72 -8.40 21.11
N HIS A 97 -10.25 -8.95 20.03
CA HIS A 97 -9.55 -9.98 19.26
C HIS A 97 -8.96 -9.36 18.00
N GLU A 98 -7.65 -9.56 17.79
CA GLU A 98 -6.96 -9.20 16.56
C GLU A 98 -6.57 -10.48 15.80
N SER A 99 -6.80 -10.50 14.49
CA SER A 99 -6.33 -11.54 13.60
C SER A 99 -5.47 -10.91 12.52
N VAL A 100 -4.20 -11.33 12.45
CA VAL A 100 -3.24 -10.85 11.46
C VAL A 100 -2.90 -12.00 10.53
N GLY A 101 -3.29 -11.86 9.27
CA GLY A 101 -2.93 -12.80 8.22
C GLY A 101 -1.51 -12.55 7.67
N PRO A 102 -1.02 -13.42 6.76
CA PRO A 102 0.23 -13.17 6.06
C PRO A 102 0.16 -11.86 5.28
N ALA A 103 1.22 -11.05 5.36
CA ALA A 103 1.30 -9.80 4.62
C ALA A 103 1.35 -10.09 3.12
N MET A 104 0.35 -9.59 2.39
CA MET A 104 0.20 -9.73 0.94
C MET A 104 0.28 -8.38 0.22
N GLU A 105 0.37 -7.29 0.95
CA GLU A 105 0.53 -5.95 0.41
C GLU A 105 1.97 -5.48 0.59
N ILE A 106 2.53 -4.90 -0.46
CA ILE A 106 3.85 -4.29 -0.44
C ILE A 106 3.73 -2.80 -0.74
N GLY A 107 4.46 -1.96 0.00
CA GLY A 107 4.68 -0.57 -0.34
C GLY A 107 6.04 -0.39 -1.00
N TYR A 108 6.11 0.43 -2.05
CA TYR A 108 7.34 0.67 -2.79
C TYR A 108 7.40 2.09 -3.37
N ILE A 109 8.59 2.49 -3.76
CA ILE A 109 8.82 3.74 -4.49
C ILE A 109 9.25 3.37 -5.91
N THR A 110 8.49 3.83 -6.89
CA THR A 110 8.85 3.71 -8.30
C THR A 110 9.72 4.88 -8.73
N LEU A 111 10.80 4.57 -9.44
CA LEU A 111 11.67 5.54 -10.10
C LEU A 111 11.57 5.33 -11.61
N LEU A 112 11.18 6.35 -12.37
CA LEU A 112 10.96 6.26 -13.80
C LEU A 112 12.31 6.23 -14.55
N SER A 113 12.82 5.02 -14.83
CA SER A 113 14.19 4.77 -15.30
C SER A 113 14.45 5.21 -16.75
N ASN A 114 13.44 5.58 -17.52
CA ASN A 114 13.56 6.12 -18.88
C ASN A 114 13.59 7.66 -18.91
N GLN A 115 13.55 8.33 -17.76
CA GLN A 115 13.58 9.79 -17.64
C GLN A 115 14.72 10.24 -16.72
N GLU A 116 15.27 11.43 -17.03
CA GLU A 116 16.20 12.11 -16.14
C GLU A 116 15.56 12.48 -14.79
N PRO A 117 16.30 12.32 -13.69
CA PRO A 117 17.69 11.88 -13.57
C PRO A 117 17.86 10.35 -13.40
N PHE A 118 16.76 9.58 -13.41
CA PHE A 118 16.75 8.16 -13.01
C PHE A 118 17.19 7.18 -14.11
N GLN A 119 17.65 7.67 -15.26
CA GLN A 119 18.34 6.84 -16.27
C GLN A 119 19.63 6.26 -15.69
N ASP A 120 20.37 7.02 -14.88
CA ASP A 120 21.58 6.53 -14.22
C ASP A 120 21.27 5.49 -13.13
N PRO A 121 21.73 4.23 -13.27
CA PRO A 121 21.54 3.20 -12.25
C PRO A 121 22.25 3.52 -10.93
N ASN A 122 23.32 4.32 -10.92
CA ASN A 122 24.00 4.72 -9.70
C ASN A 122 23.14 5.64 -8.87
N LEU A 123 22.38 6.56 -9.48
CA LEU A 123 21.42 7.40 -8.78
C LEU A 123 20.30 6.56 -8.14
N ARG A 124 19.74 5.59 -8.87
CA ARG A 124 18.72 4.70 -8.31
C ARG A 124 19.26 3.87 -7.14
N ARG A 125 20.52 3.40 -7.22
CA ARG A 125 21.18 2.69 -6.11
C ARG A 125 21.44 3.61 -4.92
N ALA A 126 21.90 4.86 -5.16
CA ALA A 126 22.10 5.85 -4.12
C ALA A 126 20.81 6.08 -3.31
N LEU A 127 19.68 6.25 -3.99
CA LEU A 127 18.37 6.39 -3.34
C LEU A 127 17.99 5.15 -2.54
N ALA A 128 18.22 3.95 -3.08
CA ALA A 128 17.90 2.70 -2.39
C ALA A 128 18.70 2.53 -1.07
N VAL A 129 19.98 2.91 -1.04
CA VAL A 129 20.82 2.82 0.17
C VAL A 129 20.69 4.02 1.09
N SER A 130 20.12 5.15 0.63
CA SER A 130 19.81 6.31 1.48
C SER A 130 18.60 6.09 2.39
N LEU A 131 17.75 5.11 2.08
CA LEU A 131 16.50 4.86 2.78
C LEU A 131 16.69 3.90 3.96
N ASN A 132 16.58 4.39 5.18
CA ASN A 132 16.56 3.54 6.38
C ASN A 132 15.17 2.97 6.62
N ARG A 133 14.91 1.80 6.01
CA ARG A 133 13.60 1.14 6.08
C ARG A 133 13.22 0.69 7.49
N SER A 134 14.20 0.35 8.32
CA SER A 134 13.94 -0.04 9.72
C SER A 134 13.48 1.16 10.55
N GLU A 135 14.15 2.32 10.43
CA GLU A 135 13.72 3.56 11.08
C GLU A 135 12.32 4.00 10.59
N ILE A 136 12.04 3.83 9.29
CA ILE A 136 10.72 4.12 8.73
C ILE A 136 9.66 3.19 9.32
N SER A 137 9.94 1.88 9.41
CA SER A 137 9.02 0.91 10.02
C SER A 137 8.61 1.33 11.44
N GLU A 138 9.58 1.69 12.26
CA GLU A 138 9.33 2.13 13.64
C GLU A 138 8.55 3.45 13.69
N ARG A 139 8.96 4.46 12.94
CA ARG A 139 8.35 5.80 12.98
C ARG A 139 6.98 5.86 12.33
N VAL A 140 6.76 5.09 11.26
CA VAL A 140 5.50 5.13 10.48
C VAL A 140 4.46 4.19 11.04
N SER A 141 4.87 3.05 11.64
CA SER A 141 3.94 1.98 11.98
C SER A 141 4.27 1.25 13.27
N TYR A 142 5.12 1.81 14.13
CA TYR A 142 5.52 1.15 15.39
C TYR A 142 6.06 -0.28 15.18
N GLY A 143 6.75 -0.51 14.04
CA GLY A 143 7.28 -1.82 13.66
C GLY A 143 6.25 -2.79 13.07
N LEU A 144 4.98 -2.41 12.95
CA LEU A 144 3.93 -3.29 12.39
C LEU A 144 4.10 -3.52 10.89
N ARG A 145 4.61 -2.55 10.14
CA ARG A 145 5.01 -2.70 8.73
C ARG A 145 6.46 -3.13 8.67
N ARG A 146 6.72 -4.32 8.16
CA ARG A 146 8.07 -4.87 8.12
C ARG A 146 8.84 -4.41 6.89
N PRO A 147 10.14 -4.02 7.02
CA PRO A 147 10.98 -3.72 5.87
C PRO A 147 11.06 -4.89 4.90
N LEU A 148 10.77 -4.64 3.62
CA LEU A 148 10.95 -5.63 2.57
C LEU A 148 12.35 -5.58 1.97
N ARG A 149 12.83 -6.74 1.52
CA ARG A 149 14.11 -6.93 0.83
C ARG A 149 13.95 -7.48 -0.58
N ALA A 150 12.70 -7.71 -1.01
CA ALA A 150 12.32 -8.16 -2.33
C ALA A 150 10.91 -7.67 -2.65
N LEU A 151 10.52 -7.63 -3.93
CA LEU A 151 9.15 -7.28 -4.33
C LEU A 151 8.13 -8.37 -4.01
N VAL A 152 8.56 -9.61 -3.91
CA VAL A 152 7.69 -10.72 -3.51
C VAL A 152 7.59 -10.76 -1.98
N PRO A 153 6.39 -10.77 -1.41
CA PRO A 153 6.21 -10.89 0.03
C PRO A 153 6.91 -12.12 0.62
N PRO A 154 7.51 -12.04 1.82
CA PRO A 154 8.20 -13.16 2.44
C PRO A 154 7.32 -14.38 2.74
N SER A 155 6.00 -14.20 2.76
CA SER A 155 5.01 -15.29 2.91
C SER A 155 4.88 -16.17 1.66
N LEU A 156 5.42 -15.73 0.53
CA LEU A 156 5.37 -16.46 -0.74
C LEU A 156 6.73 -17.05 -1.10
N ALA A 157 6.73 -18.10 -1.92
CA ALA A 157 7.95 -18.71 -2.42
C ALA A 157 8.79 -17.68 -3.21
N GLY A 158 10.09 -17.63 -2.94
CA GLY A 158 11.00 -16.69 -3.62
C GLY A 158 11.11 -15.29 -2.99
N GLY A 159 10.33 -14.96 -1.96
CA GLY A 159 10.36 -13.65 -1.31
C GLY A 159 11.68 -13.25 -0.64
N ALA A 160 12.63 -14.18 -0.52
CA ALA A 160 13.95 -13.93 0.08
C ALA A 160 15.12 -13.97 -0.92
N MET A 161 14.85 -14.08 -2.23
CA MET A 161 15.89 -14.48 -3.21
C MET A 161 16.86 -13.38 -3.66
N ALA A 162 16.53 -12.11 -3.49
CA ALA A 162 17.41 -11.00 -3.86
C ALA A 162 17.23 -9.84 -2.88
N PRO A 163 18.03 -9.76 -1.82
CA PRO A 163 17.89 -8.70 -0.83
C PRO A 163 18.20 -7.34 -1.44
N TRP A 164 17.31 -6.37 -1.23
CA TRP A 164 17.62 -4.96 -1.46
C TRP A 164 18.79 -4.53 -0.59
N PRO A 165 19.59 -3.57 -1.07
CA PRO A 165 20.73 -3.08 -0.29
C PRO A 165 20.25 -2.49 1.05
N GLU A 166 21.08 -2.68 2.08
CA GLU A 166 20.85 -2.08 3.40
C GLU A 166 21.11 -0.57 3.36
N HIS A 167 20.57 0.14 4.35
CA HIS A 167 20.83 1.55 4.54
C HIS A 167 22.33 1.80 4.76
N ASN A 168 22.90 2.63 3.89
CA ASN A 168 24.32 3.04 3.94
C ASN A 168 24.48 4.45 3.36
N PRO A 169 24.42 5.50 4.18
CA PRO A 169 24.54 6.87 3.70
C PRO A 169 25.92 7.22 3.12
N GLU A 170 26.99 6.55 3.57
CA GLU A 170 28.33 6.74 2.99
C GLU A 170 28.37 6.23 1.55
N GLN A 171 27.87 5.02 1.31
CA GLN A 171 27.74 4.48 -0.04
C GLN A 171 26.79 5.33 -0.92
N ALA A 172 25.71 5.86 -0.33
CA ALA A 172 24.82 6.78 -1.05
C ALA A 172 25.57 8.02 -1.52
N ARG A 173 26.41 8.61 -0.65
CA ARG A 173 27.24 9.77 -0.95
C ARG A 173 28.24 9.46 -2.08
N GLU A 174 28.96 8.34 -2.00
CA GLU A 174 29.91 7.91 -3.04
C GLU A 174 29.24 7.78 -4.41
N LEU A 175 28.07 7.15 -4.45
CA LEU A 175 27.30 6.98 -5.70
C LEU A 175 26.80 8.33 -6.26
N LEU A 176 26.35 9.24 -5.38
CA LEU A 176 25.94 10.59 -5.77
C LEU A 176 27.12 11.42 -6.29
N GLN A 177 28.31 11.30 -5.66
CA GLN A 177 29.54 11.96 -6.11
C GLN A 177 29.99 11.44 -7.49
N ALA A 178 29.92 10.12 -7.70
CA ALA A 178 30.22 9.50 -9.00
C ALA A 178 29.27 10.00 -10.10
N ALA A 179 28.05 10.36 -9.75
CA ALA A 179 27.05 10.94 -10.66
C ALA A 179 27.15 12.48 -10.78
N GLY A 180 28.15 13.13 -10.14
CA GLY A 180 28.40 14.57 -10.26
C GLY A 180 27.71 15.46 -9.23
N TYR A 181 27.16 14.89 -8.17
CA TYR A 181 26.54 15.63 -7.05
C TYR A 181 27.45 15.72 -5.83
N CYS A 182 27.02 16.38 -4.76
CA CYS A 182 27.73 16.63 -3.48
C CYS A 182 28.88 17.65 -3.54
N ASN A 183 29.36 18.04 -4.69
CA ASN A 183 30.48 18.97 -4.88
C ASN A 183 30.00 20.33 -5.40
N GLY A 184 29.03 20.94 -4.73
CA GLY A 184 28.40 22.19 -5.16
C GLY A 184 27.19 22.01 -6.08
N SER A 185 26.85 20.76 -6.43
CA SER A 185 25.63 20.38 -7.14
C SER A 185 24.81 19.43 -6.27
N THR A 186 23.51 19.65 -6.18
CA THR A 186 22.58 18.85 -5.38
C THR A 186 21.54 18.22 -6.29
N LEU A 187 21.36 16.91 -6.19
CA LEU A 187 20.25 16.22 -6.84
C LEU A 187 18.94 16.62 -6.18
N ARG A 188 18.00 17.14 -6.97
CA ARG A 188 16.67 17.53 -6.50
C ARG A 188 15.60 16.93 -7.40
N PHE A 189 14.59 16.32 -6.81
CA PHE A 189 13.44 15.80 -7.57
C PHE A 189 12.17 15.75 -6.71
N PRO A 190 10.99 15.81 -7.34
CA PRO A 190 9.72 15.59 -6.65
C PRO A 190 9.58 14.13 -6.25
N LEU A 191 9.28 13.89 -4.97
CA LEU A 191 8.79 12.61 -4.46
C LEU A 191 7.28 12.72 -4.29
N THR A 192 6.54 12.15 -5.22
CA THR A 192 5.08 12.16 -5.18
C THR A 192 4.57 11.06 -4.25
N PHE A 193 3.60 11.41 -3.41
CA PHE A 193 2.94 10.49 -2.49
C PHE A 193 1.43 10.72 -2.47
N ARG A 194 0.65 9.70 -2.08
CA ARG A 194 -0.80 9.79 -1.99
C ARG A 194 -1.20 10.65 -0.78
N SER A 195 -1.71 11.85 -1.03
CA SER A 195 -2.06 12.82 0.02
C SER A 195 -3.19 12.36 0.95
N ASN A 196 -4.05 11.48 0.47
CA ASN A 196 -5.15 10.86 1.22
C ASN A 196 -4.75 9.55 1.93
N VAL A 197 -3.45 9.17 1.90
CA VAL A 197 -2.90 8.01 2.65
C VAL A 197 -1.91 8.53 3.71
N PRO A 198 -2.30 8.62 4.99
CA PRO A 198 -1.47 9.19 6.05
C PRO A 198 -0.10 8.55 6.18
N ALA A 199 -0.01 7.24 6.02
CA ALA A 199 1.25 6.49 6.10
C ALA A 199 2.25 6.89 5.00
N ASP A 200 1.79 7.20 3.78
CA ASP A 200 2.65 7.66 2.69
C ASP A 200 3.30 9.02 3.04
N LYS A 201 2.49 9.95 3.54
CA LYS A 201 3.00 11.26 3.96
C LYS A 201 4.05 11.13 5.06
N LEU A 202 3.79 10.30 6.08
CA LEU A 202 4.72 10.11 7.19
C LEU A 202 6.02 9.42 6.73
N LEU A 203 5.93 8.45 5.81
CA LEU A 203 7.09 7.82 5.18
C LEU A 203 7.91 8.85 4.39
N ALA A 204 7.27 9.65 3.55
CA ALA A 204 7.93 10.69 2.74
C ALA A 204 8.67 11.71 3.62
N LEU A 205 8.03 12.19 4.69
CA LEU A 205 8.63 13.10 5.68
C LEU A 205 9.79 12.44 6.41
N THR A 206 9.68 11.16 6.78
CA THR A 206 10.75 10.43 7.47
C THR A 206 11.96 10.26 6.56
N TRP A 207 11.77 9.88 5.30
CA TRP A 207 12.88 9.78 4.36
C TRP A 207 13.50 11.14 4.06
N GLN A 208 12.69 12.20 3.89
CA GLN A 208 13.21 13.55 3.74
C GLN A 208 14.10 13.96 4.94
N ALA A 209 13.67 13.64 6.17
CA ALA A 209 14.47 13.92 7.37
C ALA A 209 15.78 13.11 7.41
N GLN A 210 15.79 11.85 6.98
CA GLN A 210 17.01 11.03 6.85
C GLN A 210 17.98 11.66 5.84
N VAL A 211 17.48 12.01 4.65
CA VAL A 211 18.27 12.69 3.62
C VAL A 211 18.83 14.02 4.13
N GLN A 212 18.03 14.82 4.80
CA GLN A 212 18.47 16.09 5.38
C GLN A 212 19.56 15.91 6.43
N ARG A 213 19.51 14.86 7.23
CA ARG A 213 20.51 14.53 8.24
C ARG A 213 21.82 14.05 7.62
N ASP A 214 21.75 13.17 6.63
CA ASP A 214 22.89 12.37 6.18
C ASP A 214 23.47 12.87 4.83
N LEU A 215 22.67 13.53 3.98
CA LEU A 215 22.99 13.84 2.58
C LEU A 215 22.54 15.24 2.13
N SER A 216 22.41 16.20 3.05
CA SER A 216 21.80 17.51 2.76
C SER A 216 22.50 18.34 1.68
N ASP A 217 23.80 18.12 1.45
CA ASP A 217 24.62 18.75 0.41
C ASP A 217 24.52 18.03 -0.94
N CYS A 218 24.01 16.80 -0.96
CA CYS A 218 23.96 15.92 -2.13
C CYS A 218 22.56 15.73 -2.69
N LEU A 219 21.53 15.68 -1.82
CA LEU A 219 20.20 15.21 -2.17
C LEU A 219 19.12 16.02 -1.46
N VAL A 220 18.08 16.40 -2.18
CA VAL A 220 16.88 17.06 -1.67
C VAL A 220 15.63 16.39 -2.26
N LEU A 221 14.73 15.98 -1.39
CA LEU A 221 13.42 15.46 -1.75
C LEU A 221 12.39 16.60 -1.67
N ASP A 222 11.80 16.96 -2.80
CA ASP A 222 10.67 17.89 -2.84
C ASP A 222 9.38 17.08 -2.70
N LEU A 223 8.74 17.16 -1.55
CA LEU A 223 7.55 16.36 -1.27
C LEU A 223 6.33 16.90 -2.01
N ASP A 224 5.69 16.05 -2.80
CA ASP A 224 4.52 16.37 -3.63
C ASP A 224 3.35 15.46 -3.29
N GLY A 225 2.38 16.00 -2.54
CA GLY A 225 1.19 15.28 -2.11
C GLY A 225 0.06 15.39 -3.12
N VAL A 226 -0.21 14.31 -3.86
CA VAL A 226 -1.25 14.22 -4.88
C VAL A 226 -2.32 13.20 -4.46
N GLU A 227 -3.58 13.49 -4.75
CA GLU A 227 -4.70 12.59 -4.44
C GLU A 227 -4.59 11.28 -5.24
N SER A 228 -4.90 10.13 -4.61
CA SER A 228 -4.70 8.79 -5.18
C SER A 228 -5.31 8.59 -6.56
N THR A 229 -6.55 9.04 -6.77
CA THR A 229 -7.24 8.85 -8.07
C THR A 229 -6.56 9.63 -9.19
N THR A 230 -5.96 10.78 -8.87
CA THR A 230 -5.16 11.56 -9.82
C THR A 230 -3.87 10.84 -10.16
N ILE A 231 -3.17 10.28 -9.15
CA ILE A 231 -1.95 9.49 -9.38
C ILE A 231 -2.27 8.31 -10.31
N TYR A 232 -3.26 7.49 -9.98
CA TYR A 232 -3.59 6.30 -10.78
C TYR A 232 -4.01 6.62 -12.21
N ARG A 233 -4.73 7.72 -12.42
CA ARG A 233 -5.10 8.17 -13.77
C ARG A 233 -3.90 8.59 -14.62
N GLN A 234 -2.91 9.24 -14.03
CA GLN A 234 -1.77 9.83 -14.74
C GLN A 234 -0.51 8.95 -14.72
N LEU A 235 -0.55 7.83 -13.98
CA LEU A 235 0.61 6.96 -13.81
C LEU A 235 1.10 6.40 -15.15
N GLY A 236 0.18 5.93 -16.01
CA GLY A 236 0.48 5.38 -17.32
C GLY A 236 1.02 6.42 -18.32
N GLU A 237 0.84 7.71 -18.06
CA GLU A 237 1.34 8.81 -18.87
C GLU A 237 2.79 9.19 -18.51
N GLY A 238 3.39 8.55 -17.50
CA GLY A 238 4.73 8.87 -17.01
C GLY A 238 4.82 10.25 -16.34
N ALA A 239 3.73 10.74 -15.76
CA ALA A 239 3.65 12.08 -15.14
C ALA A 239 4.54 12.22 -13.89
N PHE A 240 4.85 11.10 -13.21
CA PHE A 240 5.56 11.10 -11.93
C PHE A 240 6.92 10.41 -12.06
N LYS A 241 8.00 11.17 -11.84
CA LYS A 241 9.37 10.63 -11.91
C LYS A 241 9.71 9.70 -10.75
N ALA A 242 9.26 10.05 -9.54
CA ALA A 242 9.38 9.24 -8.34
C ALA A 242 8.04 9.25 -7.61
N VAL A 243 7.43 8.09 -7.41
CA VAL A 243 6.09 7.99 -6.82
C VAL A 243 6.00 6.82 -5.84
N MET A 244 5.34 7.08 -4.71
CA MET A 244 5.05 6.07 -3.69
C MET A 244 3.73 5.38 -4.00
N LEU A 245 3.78 4.05 -4.07
CA LEU A 245 2.65 3.20 -4.39
C LEU A 245 2.62 1.98 -3.47
N ASP A 246 1.52 1.24 -3.53
CA ASP A 246 1.40 -0.08 -2.97
C ASP A 246 0.91 -1.07 -4.03
N TRP A 247 1.10 -2.35 -3.75
CA TRP A 247 0.59 -3.43 -4.58
C TRP A 247 0.16 -4.61 -3.71
N ARG A 248 -1.00 -5.15 -4.03
CA ARG A 248 -1.50 -6.38 -3.45
C ARG A 248 -1.85 -7.36 -4.56
N GLY A 249 -1.16 -8.51 -4.57
CA GLY A 249 -1.49 -9.57 -5.51
C GLY A 249 -2.92 -10.06 -5.33
N SER A 250 -3.61 -10.31 -6.43
CA SER A 250 -4.99 -10.83 -6.43
C SER A 250 -5.07 -12.29 -6.00
N TYR A 251 -3.96 -13.00 -6.01
CA TYR A 251 -3.79 -14.40 -5.58
C TYR A 251 -2.38 -14.61 -4.98
N PRO A 252 -2.20 -15.63 -4.12
CA PRO A 252 -0.96 -15.84 -3.36
C PRO A 252 0.13 -16.54 -4.20
N ASP A 253 0.60 -15.88 -5.25
CA ASP A 253 1.67 -16.36 -6.12
C ASP A 253 2.67 -15.24 -6.43
N PRO A 254 3.99 -15.50 -6.51
CA PRO A 254 5.00 -14.52 -6.91
C PRO A 254 4.72 -13.84 -8.25
N GLU A 255 4.10 -14.55 -9.19
CA GLU A 255 3.74 -14.02 -10.51
C GLU A 255 2.81 -12.80 -10.39
N ALA A 256 1.89 -12.79 -9.40
CA ALA A 256 0.99 -11.66 -9.14
C ALA A 256 1.72 -10.35 -8.72
N TYR A 257 3.02 -10.41 -8.43
CA TYR A 257 3.88 -9.27 -8.12
C TYR A 257 4.89 -9.01 -9.23
N LEU A 258 5.54 -10.05 -9.74
CA LEU A 258 6.65 -9.91 -10.69
C LEU A 258 6.15 -9.49 -12.08
N THR A 259 5.09 -10.07 -12.58
CA THR A 259 4.55 -9.74 -13.90
C THR A 259 4.04 -8.30 -13.98
N PRO A 260 3.11 -7.82 -13.12
CA PRO A 260 2.60 -6.47 -13.24
C PRO A 260 3.64 -5.38 -12.91
N LEU A 261 4.65 -5.68 -12.08
CA LEU A 261 5.61 -4.66 -11.63
C LEU A 261 6.93 -4.64 -12.42
N LEU A 262 7.31 -5.74 -13.07
CA LEU A 262 8.61 -5.88 -13.71
C LEU A 262 8.57 -6.36 -15.16
N SER A 263 7.45 -6.92 -15.65
CA SER A 263 7.37 -7.41 -17.03
C SER A 263 7.26 -6.25 -18.02
N CYS A 264 8.11 -6.26 -19.05
CA CYS A 264 8.02 -5.30 -20.14
C CYS A 264 6.84 -5.56 -21.10
N THR A 265 6.18 -6.70 -20.99
CA THR A 265 5.05 -7.09 -21.86
C THR A 265 3.69 -6.62 -21.36
N THR A 266 3.62 -6.01 -20.18
CA THR A 266 2.37 -5.51 -19.57
C THR A 266 2.12 -4.03 -19.86
N VAL A 267 2.95 -3.39 -20.69
CA VAL A 267 2.86 -1.97 -21.06
C VAL A 267 2.45 -1.85 -22.53
N GLU A 268 1.32 -2.48 -22.91
CA GLU A 268 0.59 -2.17 -24.14
C GLU A 268 -0.78 -1.57 -23.82
#